data_03c2a58b67992fc6ecdb0d0e977a1c6b
#
_entry.id   03c2a58b67992fc6ecdb0d0e977a1c6b
#
_cell.length_a   1.000
_cell.length_b   1.000
_cell.length_c   1.000
_cell.angle_alpha   90.00
_cell.angle_beta   90.00
_cell.angle_gamma   90.00
#
_symmetry.space_group_name_H-M   'P 1'
#
loop_
_entity.id
_entity.type
_entity.pdbx_description
1 polymer ?
#
loop_
_entity_poly.entity_id
_entity_poly.type
_entity_poly.pdbx_seq_one_letter_code
_entity_poly.pdbx_strand_id
1 'polypeptide(L)'
;MKKTNFLYLVAILAIISGLFLYYLPSMNLVKSAHDSNTSHTFKAKTIVHDFGTTELKKAPKRIVILDNLYGEILEPLDLTPVGATTGQEGSQEFSTLFKKHYKDADVVSVGWQKSPDLEKIKELKPDLILMTVDQEGLYDKLSEIAPTVGYRINTDENWDYHETSLKVAEIFDKRDEMKDALDRMDAKEAVFAENVKAKFGDQKLMYLRVTGNDIRYYAYGHFGYLYDTYKFNRAQTFNPEDMYQVIDIDKLKDLNPDLLIVQADSQEFLDNKLKNTPVWSNLKAVQNNNVIYAGYSTYMLGFGIVSQEAIMDQISDEWGLK
;
A
#
# COMPACT_ATOMS: atom_id res chain seq x y z
N MET A 1 -23.60 56.64 26.83
CA MET A 1 -24.07 55.60 25.86
C MET A 1 -23.06 54.49 25.56
N LYS A 2 -22.21 54.03 26.52
CA LYS A 2 -21.21 52.96 26.30
C LYS A 2 -21.33 51.74 27.23
N LYS A 3 -22.22 51.74 28.21
CA LYS A 3 -22.39 50.63 29.20
C LYS A 3 -23.52 49.67 28.84
N THR A 4 -24.51 50.07 28.06
CA THR A 4 -25.68 49.26 27.69
C THR A 4 -25.37 48.24 26.60
N ASN A 5 -24.44 48.53 25.69
CA ASN A 5 -24.08 47.61 24.59
C ASN A 5 -23.18 46.43 25.04
N PHE A 6 -22.46 46.60 26.15
CA PHE A 6 -21.61 45.52 26.67
C PHE A 6 -22.42 44.42 27.37
N LEU A 7 -23.49 44.81 28.05
CA LEU A 7 -24.40 43.86 28.72
C LEU A 7 -25.22 43.03 27.73
N TYR A 8 -25.60 43.60 26.58
CA TYR A 8 -26.28 42.85 25.49
C TYR A 8 -25.35 41.84 24.82
N LEU A 9 -24.03 42.16 24.64
CA LEU A 9 -23.09 41.24 24.03
C LEU A 9 -22.81 40.04 24.93
N VAL A 10 -22.72 40.24 26.25
CA VAL A 10 -22.51 39.14 27.21
C VAL A 10 -23.76 38.26 27.35
N ALA A 11 -24.97 38.85 27.25
CA ALA A 11 -26.22 38.09 27.27
C ALA A 11 -26.41 37.22 26.02
N ILE A 12 -25.98 37.71 24.84
CA ILE A 12 -26.05 36.95 23.59
C ILE A 12 -25.03 35.78 23.59
N LEU A 13 -23.83 35.99 24.11
CA LEU A 13 -22.85 34.92 24.26
C LEU A 13 -23.27 33.83 25.27
N ALA A 14 -23.98 34.20 26.34
CA ALA A 14 -24.50 33.25 27.30
C ALA A 14 -25.69 32.42 26.75
N ILE A 15 -26.51 33.00 25.87
CA ILE A 15 -27.62 32.31 25.22
C ILE A 15 -27.08 31.34 24.14
N ILE A 16 -26.05 31.72 23.39
CA ILE A 16 -25.43 30.85 22.36
C ILE A 16 -24.68 29.68 23.01
N SER A 17 -23.98 29.88 24.14
CA SER A 17 -23.34 28.80 24.89
C SER A 17 -24.35 27.87 25.59
N GLY A 18 -25.48 28.40 26.05
CA GLY A 18 -26.57 27.62 26.68
C GLY A 18 -27.33 26.77 25.66
N LEU A 19 -27.57 27.27 24.45
CA LEU A 19 -28.21 26.52 23.35
C LEU A 19 -27.27 25.45 22.76
N PHE A 20 -25.93 25.65 22.79
CA PHE A 20 -24.97 24.63 22.34
C PHE A 20 -24.88 23.45 23.33
N LEU A 21 -25.13 23.67 24.63
CA LEU A 21 -25.20 22.59 25.62
C LEU A 21 -26.54 21.84 25.60
N TYR A 22 -27.61 22.44 25.05
CA TYR A 22 -28.94 21.80 24.98
C TYR A 22 -29.12 20.98 23.67
N TYR A 23 -28.28 21.18 22.65
CA TYR A 23 -28.29 20.48 21.36
C TYR A 23 -27.11 19.53 21.16
N LEU A 24 -26.36 19.19 22.22
CA LEU A 24 -25.54 17.97 22.16
C LEU A 24 -26.57 16.80 22.27
N PRO A 25 -26.84 16.07 21.17
CA PRO A 25 -27.46 14.77 21.36
C PRO A 25 -26.53 14.04 22.32
N SER A 26 -27.10 13.47 23.38
CA SER A 26 -26.41 12.50 24.19
C SER A 26 -25.86 11.43 23.22
N MET A 27 -24.65 11.62 22.74
CA MET A 27 -23.86 10.53 22.23
C MET A 27 -23.65 9.63 23.45
N ASN A 28 -24.64 8.78 23.70
CA ASN A 28 -24.37 7.52 24.30
C ASN A 28 -23.27 6.92 23.47
N LEU A 29 -22.03 7.03 23.96
CA LEU A 29 -20.99 6.07 23.70
C LEU A 29 -21.58 4.72 24.15
N VAL A 30 -22.42 4.15 23.30
CA VAL A 30 -22.60 2.72 23.28
C VAL A 30 -21.17 2.25 22.92
N LYS A 31 -20.37 1.99 23.96
CA LYS A 31 -19.39 0.94 23.90
C LYS A 31 -20.22 -0.26 23.45
N SER A 32 -20.26 -0.48 22.15
CA SER A 32 -20.56 -1.78 21.60
C SER A 32 -19.46 -2.66 22.19
N ALA A 33 -19.72 -3.18 23.38
CA ALA A 33 -19.13 -4.41 23.79
C ALA A 33 -19.64 -5.39 22.72
N HIS A 34 -18.85 -5.58 21.70
CA HIS A 34 -19.01 -6.69 20.79
C HIS A 34 -18.59 -7.93 21.60
N ASP A 35 -19.47 -8.29 22.58
CA ASP A 35 -19.49 -9.63 23.15
C ASP A 35 -20.00 -10.58 22.07
N SER A 36 -19.19 -10.73 21.01
CA SER A 36 -19.35 -11.81 20.07
C SER A 36 -18.64 -13.06 20.63
N ASN A 37 -19.13 -13.56 21.74
CA ASN A 37 -18.84 -14.94 22.15
C ASN A 37 -19.78 -15.90 21.40
N THR A 38 -20.02 -15.67 20.12
CA THR A 38 -20.43 -16.70 19.17
C THR A 38 -19.15 -17.39 18.75
N SER A 39 -18.86 -18.55 19.36
CA SER A 39 -17.89 -19.49 18.82
C SER A 39 -18.37 -19.85 17.39
N HIS A 40 -17.99 -19.05 16.39
CA HIS A 40 -18.16 -19.41 15.01
C HIS A 40 -17.30 -20.65 14.79
N THR A 41 -17.94 -21.80 14.83
CA THR A 41 -17.28 -23.06 14.46
C THR A 41 -16.93 -22.92 12.97
N PHE A 42 -15.65 -22.85 12.64
CA PHE A 42 -15.19 -22.80 11.26
C PHE A 42 -15.81 -23.97 10.48
N LYS A 43 -16.48 -23.65 9.40
CA LYS A 43 -17.03 -24.65 8.49
C LYS A 43 -15.98 -24.97 7.42
N ALA A 44 -15.76 -26.26 7.18
CA ALA A 44 -14.91 -26.67 6.06
C ALA A 44 -15.35 -25.97 4.78
N LYS A 45 -14.40 -25.41 4.03
CA LYS A 45 -14.65 -24.69 2.78
C LYS A 45 -13.74 -25.18 1.67
N THR A 46 -14.26 -25.08 0.48
CA THR A 46 -13.53 -25.30 -0.76
C THR A 46 -13.20 -23.93 -1.36
N ILE A 47 -11.92 -23.63 -1.48
CA ILE A 47 -11.44 -22.38 -2.07
C ILE A 47 -11.07 -22.65 -3.53
N VAL A 48 -11.76 -21.99 -4.46
CA VAL A 48 -11.39 -21.97 -5.88
C VAL A 48 -10.45 -20.79 -6.08
N HIS A 49 -9.30 -21.02 -6.68
CA HIS A 49 -8.27 -20.03 -6.92
C HIS A 49 -7.58 -20.25 -8.28
N ASP A 50 -6.70 -19.38 -8.71
CA ASP A 50 -6.19 -19.35 -10.08
C ASP A 50 -5.28 -20.54 -10.44
N PHE A 51 -4.84 -21.32 -9.47
CA PHE A 51 -4.00 -22.50 -9.67
C PHE A 51 -4.72 -23.83 -9.37
N GLY A 52 -5.98 -23.76 -8.97
CA GLY A 52 -6.77 -24.97 -8.70
C GLY A 52 -7.84 -24.78 -7.64
N THR A 53 -8.00 -25.81 -6.83
CA THR A 53 -9.01 -25.87 -5.76
C THR A 53 -8.41 -26.46 -4.51
N THR A 54 -8.58 -25.78 -3.37
CA THR A 54 -8.00 -26.19 -2.09
C THR A 54 -9.10 -26.36 -1.04
N GLU A 55 -9.10 -27.50 -0.34
CA GLU A 55 -10.00 -27.75 0.78
C GLU A 55 -9.38 -27.31 2.10
N LEU A 56 -10.10 -26.48 2.85
CA LEU A 56 -9.75 -26.10 4.22
C LEU A 56 -10.72 -26.76 5.21
N LYS A 57 -10.22 -27.72 5.99
CA LYS A 57 -11.02 -28.47 6.98
C LYS A 57 -11.12 -27.76 8.33
N LYS A 58 -10.26 -26.80 8.60
CA LYS A 58 -10.19 -26.00 9.82
C LYS A 58 -9.74 -24.57 9.52
N ALA A 59 -10.03 -23.65 10.41
CA ALA A 59 -9.53 -22.27 10.30
C ALA A 59 -7.98 -22.25 10.29
N PRO A 60 -7.37 -21.62 9.28
CA PRO A 60 -5.91 -21.47 9.24
C PRO A 60 -5.39 -20.65 10.43
N LYS A 61 -4.28 -21.10 11.01
CA LYS A 61 -3.58 -20.44 12.13
C LYS A 61 -2.10 -20.26 11.91
N ARG A 62 -1.52 -21.06 11.03
CA ARG A 62 -0.10 -21.06 10.70
C ARG A 62 0.09 -20.77 9.23
N ILE A 63 -0.02 -19.48 8.92
CA ILE A 63 -0.03 -18.98 7.53
C ILE A 63 1.41 -18.73 7.11
N VAL A 64 1.80 -19.23 5.93
CA VAL A 64 3.01 -18.80 5.24
C VAL A 64 2.62 -18.00 4.02
N ILE A 65 3.21 -16.83 3.83
CA ILE A 65 2.98 -15.96 2.68
C ILE A 65 4.22 -15.88 1.80
N LEU A 66 4.02 -15.97 0.49
CA LEU A 66 5.11 -15.97 -0.48
C LEU A 66 5.16 -14.69 -1.33
N ASP A 67 4.38 -13.68 -0.94
CA ASP A 67 4.37 -12.35 -1.54
C ASP A 67 3.97 -11.29 -0.53
N ASN A 68 4.53 -10.06 -0.68
CA ASN A 68 4.25 -8.93 0.22
C ASN A 68 2.79 -8.50 0.22
N LEU A 69 2.06 -8.66 -0.90
CA LEU A 69 0.65 -8.30 -0.96
C LEU A 69 -0.18 -9.03 0.10
N TYR A 70 0.13 -10.31 0.36
CA TYR A 70 -0.60 -11.03 1.41
C TYR A 70 -0.35 -10.45 2.80
N GLY A 71 0.84 -9.86 3.05
CA GLY A 71 1.10 -9.11 4.27
C GLY A 71 0.18 -7.90 4.39
N GLU A 72 -0.02 -7.17 3.29
CA GLU A 72 -0.91 -6.01 3.25
C GLU A 72 -2.40 -6.37 3.42
N ILE A 73 -2.77 -7.60 3.05
CA ILE A 73 -4.13 -8.12 3.26
C ILE A 73 -4.32 -8.65 4.69
N LEU A 74 -3.30 -9.30 5.27
CA LEU A 74 -3.40 -9.87 6.61
C LEU A 74 -3.35 -8.81 7.72
N GLU A 75 -2.58 -7.74 7.53
CA GLU A 75 -2.41 -6.66 8.52
C GLU A 75 -3.75 -5.99 8.94
N PRO A 76 -4.61 -5.54 8.00
CA PRO A 76 -5.90 -4.95 8.36
C PRO A 76 -6.87 -5.93 9.04
N LEU A 77 -6.60 -7.23 8.94
CA LEU A 77 -7.40 -8.30 9.54
C LEU A 77 -6.87 -8.76 10.90
N ASP A 78 -5.80 -8.13 11.40
CA ASP A 78 -5.09 -8.54 12.63
C ASP A 78 -4.62 -9.99 12.56
N LEU A 79 -4.09 -10.39 11.39
CA LEU A 79 -3.53 -11.71 11.13
C LEU A 79 -2.03 -11.61 10.86
N THR A 80 -1.24 -12.41 11.57
CA THR A 80 0.23 -12.44 11.41
C THR A 80 0.67 -13.78 10.85
N PRO A 81 1.48 -13.83 9.77
CA PRO A 81 2.01 -15.08 9.25
C PRO A 81 3.09 -15.65 10.18
N VAL A 82 3.31 -16.96 10.14
CA VAL A 82 4.45 -17.61 10.82
C VAL A 82 5.71 -17.59 9.95
N GLY A 83 5.58 -17.37 8.66
CA GLY A 83 6.67 -17.25 7.70
C GLY A 83 6.29 -16.38 6.52
N ALA A 84 7.26 -15.61 6.04
CA ALA A 84 7.09 -14.72 4.90
C ALA A 84 8.35 -14.67 4.03
N THR A 85 8.18 -14.43 2.73
CA THR A 85 9.30 -14.20 1.81
C THR A 85 9.84 -12.77 1.94
N THR A 86 11.06 -12.58 1.43
CA THR A 86 11.68 -11.27 1.22
C THR A 86 11.49 -10.81 -0.21
N GLY A 87 11.38 -9.50 -0.45
CA GLY A 87 11.13 -8.93 -1.78
C GLY A 87 12.39 -8.84 -2.67
N GLN A 88 13.59 -9.13 -2.14
CA GLN A 88 14.85 -9.00 -2.88
C GLN A 88 15.70 -10.25 -2.74
N GLU A 89 16.33 -10.66 -3.85
CA GLU A 89 17.26 -11.78 -3.86
C GLU A 89 18.44 -11.53 -2.91
N GLY A 90 18.78 -12.56 -2.14
CA GLY A 90 19.88 -12.51 -1.16
C GLY A 90 19.57 -11.70 0.11
N SER A 91 18.46 -10.99 0.17
CA SER A 91 18.03 -10.29 1.38
C SER A 91 17.45 -11.26 2.40
N GLN A 92 17.75 -11.01 3.68
CA GLN A 92 17.07 -11.66 4.81
C GLN A 92 16.06 -10.69 5.47
N GLU A 93 15.93 -9.48 4.93
CA GLU A 93 15.07 -8.45 5.50
C GLU A 93 13.71 -8.42 4.83
N PHE A 94 12.68 -8.33 5.65
CA PHE A 94 11.32 -8.09 5.20
C PHE A 94 11.13 -6.66 4.67
N SER A 95 10.04 -6.44 3.95
CA SER A 95 9.60 -5.11 3.58
C SER A 95 9.63 -4.17 4.79
N THR A 96 10.04 -2.92 4.57
CA THR A 96 10.05 -1.88 5.63
C THR A 96 8.68 -1.67 6.25
N LEU A 97 7.61 -1.94 5.52
CA LEU A 97 6.22 -1.86 5.98
C LEU A 97 5.94 -2.85 7.13
N PHE A 98 6.52 -4.05 7.08
CA PHE A 98 6.24 -5.13 8.03
C PHE A 98 7.42 -5.46 8.95
N LYS A 99 8.62 -4.93 8.67
CA LYS A 99 9.87 -5.33 9.35
C LYS A 99 9.76 -5.31 10.87
N LYS A 100 9.16 -4.27 11.43
CA LYS A 100 9.00 -4.15 12.87
C LYS A 100 7.99 -5.17 13.40
N HIS A 101 6.79 -5.22 12.81
CA HIS A 101 5.73 -6.14 13.20
C HIS A 101 6.23 -7.61 13.13
N TYR A 102 6.85 -7.99 12.01
CA TYR A 102 7.32 -9.36 11.81
C TYR A 102 8.44 -9.75 12.75
N LYS A 103 9.32 -8.79 13.11
CA LYS A 103 10.35 -9.03 14.13
C LYS A 103 9.72 -9.22 15.50
N ASP A 104 8.77 -8.39 15.89
CA ASP A 104 8.12 -8.46 17.20
C ASP A 104 7.28 -9.75 17.35
N ALA A 105 6.79 -10.31 16.23
CA ALA A 105 6.01 -11.54 16.16
C ALA A 105 6.82 -12.82 15.82
N ASP A 106 8.16 -12.73 15.77
CA ASP A 106 9.05 -13.84 15.42
C ASP A 106 8.73 -14.51 14.07
N VAL A 107 8.30 -13.74 13.07
CA VAL A 107 8.05 -14.25 11.72
C VAL A 107 9.35 -14.71 11.08
N VAL A 108 9.34 -15.92 10.51
CA VAL A 108 10.55 -16.52 9.90
C VAL A 108 10.65 -16.13 8.43
N SER A 109 11.84 -15.67 8.01
CA SER A 109 12.12 -15.50 6.58
C SER A 109 12.27 -16.84 5.88
N VAL A 110 11.40 -17.09 4.90
CA VAL A 110 11.44 -18.31 4.06
C VAL A 110 12.11 -18.04 2.70
N GLY A 111 12.97 -17.04 2.62
CA GLY A 111 13.77 -16.74 1.43
C GLY A 111 13.13 -15.72 0.49
N TRP A 112 13.69 -15.60 -0.72
CA TRP A 112 13.21 -14.66 -1.73
C TRP A 112 11.90 -15.13 -2.39
N GLN A 113 10.96 -14.22 -2.67
CA GLN A 113 9.65 -14.57 -3.24
C GLN A 113 9.74 -15.40 -4.53
N LYS A 114 10.70 -15.14 -5.41
CA LYS A 114 10.87 -15.94 -6.66
C LYS A 114 11.59 -17.28 -6.45
N SER A 115 12.18 -17.49 -5.28
CA SER A 115 12.90 -18.73 -4.93
C SER A 115 12.77 -19.00 -3.43
N PRO A 116 11.55 -19.32 -2.92
CA PRO A 116 11.35 -19.61 -1.51
C PRO A 116 12.01 -20.92 -1.10
N ASP A 117 12.44 -20.97 0.16
CA ASP A 117 13.06 -22.14 0.77
C ASP A 117 11.98 -23.12 1.25
N LEU A 118 11.74 -24.18 0.46
CA LEU A 118 10.69 -25.16 0.73
C LEU A 118 10.93 -25.95 2.03
N GLU A 119 12.19 -26.19 2.41
CA GLU A 119 12.50 -26.90 3.64
C GLU A 119 12.16 -26.03 4.87
N LYS A 120 12.50 -24.75 4.85
CA LYS A 120 12.07 -23.83 5.90
C LYS A 120 10.55 -23.73 5.99
N ILE A 121 9.85 -23.67 4.84
CA ILE A 121 8.39 -23.66 4.83
C ILE A 121 7.84 -24.91 5.51
N LYS A 122 8.37 -26.08 5.19
CA LYS A 122 7.96 -27.35 5.78
C LYS A 122 8.24 -27.44 7.28
N GLU A 123 9.39 -26.93 7.73
CA GLU A 123 9.75 -26.86 9.16
C GLU A 123 8.77 -26.01 9.98
N LEU A 124 8.20 -24.96 9.38
CA LEU A 124 7.18 -24.12 10.00
C LEU A 124 5.84 -24.83 10.20
N LYS A 125 5.62 -26.00 9.58
CA LYS A 125 4.37 -26.76 9.64
C LYS A 125 3.15 -25.87 9.42
N PRO A 126 3.07 -25.17 8.27
CA PRO A 126 1.93 -24.32 7.96
C PRO A 126 0.64 -25.12 7.83
N ASP A 127 -0.47 -24.45 8.02
CA ASP A 127 -1.80 -25.00 7.69
C ASP A 127 -2.49 -24.22 6.56
N LEU A 128 -1.81 -23.19 6.05
CA LEU A 128 -2.14 -22.48 4.81
C LEU A 128 -0.86 -21.87 4.23
N ILE A 129 -0.69 -21.98 2.92
CA ILE A 129 0.31 -21.25 2.13
C ILE A 129 -0.43 -20.35 1.14
N LEU A 130 -0.06 -19.06 1.10
CA LEU A 130 -0.55 -18.09 0.14
C LEU A 130 0.56 -17.75 -0.86
N MET A 131 0.30 -17.93 -2.17
CA MET A 131 1.26 -17.74 -3.24
C MET A 131 0.71 -16.89 -4.39
N THR A 132 1.58 -16.42 -5.26
CA THR A 132 1.24 -15.70 -6.49
C THR A 132 1.76 -16.43 -7.75
N VAL A 133 1.67 -15.79 -8.89
CA VAL A 133 2.23 -16.28 -10.16
C VAL A 133 3.74 -16.53 -10.10
N ASP A 134 4.48 -15.80 -9.26
CA ASP A 134 5.92 -15.98 -9.09
C ASP A 134 6.30 -17.39 -8.62
N GLN A 135 5.37 -18.10 -7.95
CA GLN A 135 5.59 -19.46 -7.46
C GLN A 135 4.77 -20.51 -8.23
N GLU A 136 4.19 -20.18 -9.40
CA GLU A 136 3.36 -21.10 -10.18
C GLU A 136 4.05 -22.46 -10.41
N GLY A 137 5.33 -22.45 -10.78
CA GLY A 137 6.12 -23.68 -10.99
C GLY A 137 6.40 -24.49 -9.72
N LEU A 138 6.02 -23.98 -8.54
CA LEU A 138 6.18 -24.65 -7.23
C LEU A 138 4.84 -25.10 -6.63
N TYR A 139 3.71 -24.84 -7.28
CA TYR A 139 2.38 -25.08 -6.72
C TYR A 139 2.20 -26.51 -6.19
N ASP A 140 2.55 -27.52 -6.98
CA ASP A 140 2.42 -28.92 -6.58
C ASP A 140 3.26 -29.24 -5.33
N LYS A 141 4.52 -28.79 -5.29
CA LYS A 141 5.42 -29.00 -4.15
C LYS A 141 4.94 -28.28 -2.90
N LEU A 142 4.41 -27.09 -3.03
CA LEU A 142 3.81 -26.32 -1.92
C LEU A 142 2.56 -27.02 -1.41
N SER A 143 1.72 -27.55 -2.30
CA SER A 143 0.50 -28.30 -1.97
C SER A 143 0.79 -29.63 -1.27
N GLU A 144 1.96 -30.25 -1.48
CA GLU A 144 2.43 -31.41 -0.71
C GLU A 144 2.80 -31.06 0.74
N ILE A 145 3.18 -29.77 1.00
CA ILE A 145 3.53 -29.31 2.35
C ILE A 145 2.28 -28.94 3.16
N ALA A 146 1.38 -28.15 2.57
CA ALA A 146 0.15 -27.68 3.21
C ALA A 146 -0.89 -27.24 2.17
N PRO A 147 -2.18 -27.08 2.56
CA PRO A 147 -3.18 -26.42 1.74
C PRO A 147 -2.62 -25.10 1.17
N THR A 148 -2.59 -24.98 -0.16
CA THR A 148 -2.00 -23.86 -0.88
C THR A 148 -3.08 -23.16 -1.71
N VAL A 149 -3.19 -21.83 -1.54
CA VAL A 149 -4.11 -20.98 -2.30
C VAL A 149 -3.26 -19.92 -3.01
N GLY A 150 -3.56 -19.67 -4.27
CA GLY A 150 -2.84 -18.69 -5.06
C GLY A 150 -3.73 -17.85 -5.96
N TYR A 151 -3.39 -16.56 -6.08
CA TYR A 151 -4.04 -15.65 -7.00
C TYR A 151 -3.03 -15.02 -7.95
N ARG A 152 -3.45 -14.86 -9.24
CA ARG A 152 -2.70 -14.09 -10.23
C ARG A 152 -2.96 -12.62 -9.98
N ILE A 153 -2.04 -12.01 -9.28
CA ILE A 153 -2.08 -10.61 -8.91
C ILE A 153 -1.10 -9.88 -9.81
N ASN A 154 -1.39 -8.62 -10.13
CA ASN A 154 -0.49 -7.77 -10.89
C ASN A 154 -0.20 -8.30 -12.30
N THR A 155 -1.21 -8.85 -12.94
CA THR A 155 -1.17 -9.07 -14.38
C THR A 155 -1.40 -7.75 -15.10
N ASP A 156 -0.95 -7.62 -16.34
CA ASP A 156 -1.05 -6.38 -17.14
C ASP A 156 -2.47 -5.81 -17.24
N GLU A 157 -3.48 -6.59 -16.91
CA GLU A 157 -4.89 -6.24 -17.01
C GLU A 157 -5.54 -5.78 -15.68
N ASN A 158 -4.94 -6.07 -14.53
CA ASN A 158 -5.58 -5.77 -13.24
C ASN A 158 -4.57 -5.50 -12.10
N TRP A 159 -4.43 -4.22 -11.78
CA TRP A 159 -3.69 -3.74 -10.62
C TRP A 159 -4.61 -3.42 -9.42
N ASP A 160 -5.88 -3.85 -9.48
CA ASP A 160 -6.84 -3.68 -8.40
C ASP A 160 -6.66 -4.78 -7.35
N TYR A 161 -6.22 -4.37 -6.16
CA TYR A 161 -6.04 -5.27 -5.03
C TYR A 161 -7.34 -5.59 -4.26
N HIS A 162 -8.43 -4.87 -4.52
CA HIS A 162 -9.69 -4.99 -3.76
C HIS A 162 -10.28 -6.39 -3.85
N GLU A 163 -10.48 -6.89 -5.06
CA GLU A 163 -11.09 -8.20 -5.27
C GLU A 163 -10.25 -9.32 -4.63
N THR A 164 -8.94 -9.28 -4.81
CA THR A 164 -8.03 -10.26 -4.21
C THR A 164 -8.05 -10.18 -2.70
N SER A 165 -8.07 -8.97 -2.12
CA SER A 165 -8.16 -8.77 -0.68
C SER A 165 -9.44 -9.37 -0.10
N LEU A 166 -10.58 -9.17 -0.77
CA LEU A 166 -11.86 -9.75 -0.35
C LEU A 166 -11.86 -11.29 -0.45
N LYS A 167 -11.28 -11.85 -1.51
CA LYS A 167 -11.16 -13.33 -1.68
C LYS A 167 -10.27 -13.95 -0.59
N VAL A 168 -9.14 -13.30 -0.27
CA VAL A 168 -8.25 -13.78 0.78
C VAL A 168 -8.91 -13.64 2.16
N ALA A 169 -9.56 -12.52 2.44
CA ALA A 169 -10.28 -12.31 3.71
C ALA A 169 -11.39 -13.34 3.94
N GLU A 170 -12.06 -13.78 2.86
CA GLU A 170 -13.09 -14.84 2.93
C GLU A 170 -12.53 -16.19 3.40
N ILE A 171 -11.24 -16.48 3.16
CA ILE A 171 -10.56 -17.67 3.68
C ILE A 171 -10.67 -17.71 5.21
N PHE A 172 -10.62 -16.56 5.86
CA PHE A 172 -10.59 -16.36 7.31
C PHE A 172 -11.95 -15.98 7.91
N ASP A 173 -13.05 -16.01 7.14
CA ASP A 173 -14.37 -15.48 7.53
C ASP A 173 -14.36 -13.99 7.91
N LYS A 174 -13.48 -13.19 7.30
CA LYS A 174 -13.23 -11.77 7.60
C LYS A 174 -13.50 -10.86 6.39
N ARG A 175 -14.41 -11.28 5.51
CA ARG A 175 -14.73 -10.51 4.29
C ARG A 175 -15.31 -9.14 4.61
N ASP A 176 -16.16 -9.05 5.63
CA ASP A 176 -16.82 -7.79 6.01
C ASP A 176 -15.80 -6.82 6.64
N GLU A 177 -14.89 -7.31 7.50
CA GLU A 177 -13.80 -6.50 8.06
C GLU A 177 -12.89 -5.95 6.98
N MET A 178 -12.55 -6.76 5.97
CA MET A 178 -11.76 -6.31 4.83
C MET A 178 -12.50 -5.27 3.99
N LYS A 179 -13.80 -5.51 3.73
CA LYS A 179 -14.61 -4.53 3.02
C LYS A 179 -14.63 -3.18 3.72
N ASP A 180 -14.82 -3.16 5.03
CA ASP A 180 -14.77 -1.93 5.83
C ASP A 180 -13.39 -1.25 5.77
N ALA A 181 -12.30 -2.03 5.70
CA ALA A 181 -10.94 -1.49 5.54
C ALA A 181 -10.75 -0.85 4.17
N LEU A 182 -11.21 -1.51 3.11
CA LEU A 182 -11.16 -1.00 1.74
C LEU A 182 -12.02 0.27 1.59
N ASP A 183 -13.26 0.27 2.09
CA ASP A 183 -14.15 1.44 2.05
C ASP A 183 -13.51 2.66 2.76
N ARG A 184 -12.81 2.45 3.89
CA ARG A 184 -12.06 3.52 4.57
C ARG A 184 -10.88 4.02 3.75
N MET A 185 -10.19 3.10 3.06
CA MET A 185 -9.07 3.45 2.19
C MET A 185 -9.52 4.28 1.00
N ASP A 186 -10.59 3.86 0.32
CA ASP A 186 -11.18 4.60 -0.80
C ASP A 186 -11.58 6.03 -0.39
N ALA A 187 -12.17 6.17 0.80
CA ALA A 187 -12.51 7.49 1.34
C ALA A 187 -11.26 8.35 1.61
N LYS A 188 -10.19 7.76 2.14
CA LYS A 188 -8.91 8.44 2.37
C LYS A 188 -8.27 8.88 1.05
N GLU A 189 -8.26 8.02 0.04
CA GLU A 189 -7.76 8.31 -1.31
C GLU A 189 -8.54 9.45 -1.98
N ALA A 190 -9.86 9.47 -1.85
CA ALA A 190 -10.69 10.53 -2.41
C ALA A 190 -10.35 11.91 -1.78
N VAL A 191 -10.20 11.98 -0.47
CA VAL A 191 -9.79 13.21 0.23
C VAL A 191 -8.37 13.61 -0.18
N PHE A 192 -7.44 12.65 -0.26
CA PHE A 192 -6.08 12.90 -0.70
C PHE A 192 -6.03 13.47 -2.12
N ALA A 193 -6.80 12.91 -3.05
CA ALA A 193 -6.91 13.38 -4.44
C ALA A 193 -7.41 14.83 -4.53
N GLU A 194 -8.41 15.22 -3.72
CA GLU A 194 -8.86 16.60 -3.66
C GLU A 194 -7.78 17.56 -3.14
N ASN A 195 -7.02 17.14 -2.12
CA ASN A 195 -5.87 17.90 -1.59
C ASN A 195 -4.75 18.06 -2.63
N VAL A 196 -4.45 17.00 -3.40
CA VAL A 196 -3.49 17.04 -4.52
C VAL A 196 -3.92 18.05 -5.56
N LYS A 197 -5.17 18.00 -6.01
CA LYS A 197 -5.72 18.98 -6.98
C LYS A 197 -5.66 20.41 -6.46
N ALA A 198 -6.08 20.62 -5.20
CA ALA A 198 -6.11 21.93 -4.58
C ALA A 198 -4.72 22.56 -4.47
N LYS A 199 -3.71 21.74 -4.15
CA LYS A 199 -2.34 22.22 -3.94
C LYS A 199 -1.54 22.34 -5.21
N PHE A 200 -1.59 21.35 -6.09
CA PHE A 200 -0.70 21.24 -7.24
C PHE A 200 -1.34 21.65 -8.58
N GLY A 201 -2.68 21.67 -8.67
CA GLY A 201 -3.39 22.09 -9.89
C GLY A 201 -2.86 21.36 -11.13
N ASP A 202 -2.32 22.14 -12.09
CA ASP A 202 -1.79 21.61 -13.36
C ASP A 202 -0.32 21.17 -13.29
N GLN A 203 0.31 21.18 -12.13
CA GLN A 203 1.70 20.73 -11.96
C GLN A 203 1.86 19.27 -12.34
N LYS A 204 3.00 18.95 -12.95
CA LYS A 204 3.26 17.65 -13.54
C LYS A 204 4.20 16.82 -12.69
N LEU A 205 3.80 15.60 -12.39
CA LEU A 205 4.58 14.61 -11.66
C LEU A 205 5.27 13.64 -12.61
N MET A 206 6.52 13.25 -12.26
CA MET A 206 7.18 12.04 -12.76
C MET A 206 7.58 11.13 -11.61
N TYR A 207 7.28 9.83 -11.75
CA TYR A 207 7.90 8.79 -10.93
C TYR A 207 9.07 8.19 -11.70
N LEU A 208 10.27 8.32 -11.16
CA LEU A 208 11.50 7.84 -11.79
C LEU A 208 12.12 6.69 -10.98
N ARG A 209 12.53 5.63 -11.67
CA ARG A 209 13.42 4.61 -11.12
C ARG A 209 14.79 4.69 -11.78
N VAL A 210 15.82 4.83 -10.95
CA VAL A 210 17.22 4.87 -11.40
C VAL A 210 17.86 3.51 -11.14
N THR A 211 18.15 2.79 -12.20
CA THR A 211 18.79 1.47 -12.14
C THR A 211 20.26 1.54 -12.52
N GLY A 212 21.00 0.44 -12.37
CA GLY A 212 22.37 0.34 -12.88
C GLY A 212 22.47 0.58 -14.41
N ASN A 213 21.42 0.28 -15.15
CA ASN A 213 21.43 0.34 -16.62
C ASN A 213 20.82 1.65 -17.16
N ASP A 214 19.69 2.11 -16.61
CA ASP A 214 18.86 3.14 -17.20
C ASP A 214 18.13 4.01 -16.15
N ILE A 215 17.44 5.05 -16.64
CA ILE A 215 16.44 5.82 -15.89
C ILE A 215 15.09 5.50 -16.52
N ARG A 216 14.14 5.06 -15.70
CA ARG A 216 12.81 4.64 -16.11
C ARG A 216 11.76 5.60 -15.57
N TYR A 217 10.91 6.06 -16.45
CA TYR A 217 9.70 6.82 -16.10
C TYR A 217 8.50 5.88 -16.10
N TYR A 218 7.77 5.87 -15.00
CA TYR A 218 6.54 5.09 -14.82
C TYR A 218 5.33 6.03 -14.78
N ALA A 219 4.30 5.71 -15.56
CA ALA A 219 3.07 6.50 -15.60
C ALA A 219 1.79 5.65 -15.66
N TYR A 220 1.93 4.35 -15.88
CA TYR A 220 0.84 3.40 -16.06
C TYR A 220 1.10 2.12 -15.25
N GLY A 221 0.23 1.12 -15.40
CA GLY A 221 0.33 -0.14 -14.71
C GLY A 221 0.35 0.06 -13.20
N HIS A 222 1.30 -0.57 -12.53
CA HIS A 222 1.46 -0.47 -11.09
C HIS A 222 1.47 0.98 -10.53
N PHE A 223 2.03 1.94 -11.26
CA PHE A 223 2.10 3.34 -10.83
C PHE A 223 0.95 4.21 -11.32
N GLY A 224 -0.03 3.61 -12.00
CA GLY A 224 -1.23 4.31 -12.48
C GLY A 224 -1.97 5.02 -11.36
N TYR A 225 -1.98 4.48 -10.13
CA TYR A 225 -2.65 5.07 -8.97
C TYR A 225 -2.22 6.50 -8.67
N LEU A 226 -0.95 6.86 -8.88
CA LEU A 226 -0.47 8.24 -8.69
C LEU A 226 -1.24 9.24 -9.57
N TYR A 227 -1.66 8.82 -10.74
CA TYR A 227 -2.29 9.68 -11.73
C TYR A 227 -3.80 9.48 -11.80
N ASP A 228 -4.25 8.25 -11.74
CA ASP A 228 -5.65 7.90 -11.96
C ASP A 228 -6.46 7.93 -10.65
N THR A 229 -5.86 7.58 -9.52
CA THR A 229 -6.48 7.66 -8.20
C THR A 229 -6.12 8.97 -7.49
N TYR A 230 -4.83 9.26 -7.30
CA TYR A 230 -4.36 10.45 -6.56
C TYR A 230 -4.45 11.76 -7.36
N LYS A 231 -4.72 11.68 -8.68
CA LYS A 231 -4.99 12.83 -9.56
C LYS A 231 -3.80 13.75 -9.81
N PHE A 232 -2.58 13.30 -9.66
CA PHE A 232 -1.44 14.02 -10.21
C PHE A 232 -1.48 14.04 -11.74
N ASN A 233 -0.94 15.09 -12.36
CA ASN A 233 -0.85 15.14 -13.82
C ASN A 233 0.44 14.48 -14.31
N ARG A 234 0.34 13.65 -15.34
CA ARG A 234 1.50 13.04 -16.01
C ARG A 234 2.36 14.09 -16.70
N ALA A 235 3.68 14.02 -16.56
CA ALA A 235 4.58 14.92 -17.29
C ALA A 235 4.58 14.64 -18.79
N GLN A 236 4.44 13.37 -19.17
CA GLN A 236 4.13 12.95 -20.56
C GLN A 236 3.33 11.66 -20.55
N THR A 237 2.70 11.36 -21.66
CA THR A 237 2.03 10.08 -21.92
C THR A 237 2.87 9.23 -22.87
N PHE A 238 2.74 7.92 -22.76
CA PHE A 238 3.28 6.91 -23.68
C PHE A 238 2.27 5.76 -23.80
N ASN A 239 2.59 4.68 -24.53
CA ASN A 239 1.65 3.56 -24.65
C ASN A 239 1.34 2.98 -23.26
N PRO A 240 0.07 2.93 -22.81
CA PRO A 240 -0.29 2.38 -21.49
C PRO A 240 0.05 0.89 -21.29
N GLU A 241 0.24 0.13 -22.37
CA GLU A 241 0.68 -1.26 -22.31
C GLU A 241 2.17 -1.38 -21.94
N ASP A 242 2.95 -0.29 -22.10
CA ASP A 242 4.34 -0.27 -21.66
C ASP A 242 4.41 -0.08 -20.15
N MET A 243 5.11 -0.96 -19.46
CA MET A 243 5.29 -0.86 -18.01
C MET A 243 6.02 0.44 -17.62
N TYR A 244 6.99 0.84 -18.41
CA TYR A 244 7.78 2.08 -18.23
C TYR A 244 8.40 2.53 -19.56
N GLN A 245 8.82 3.78 -19.59
CA GLN A 245 9.60 4.34 -20.67
C GLN A 245 11.03 4.62 -20.19
N VAL A 246 12.02 4.13 -20.91
CA VAL A 246 13.43 4.52 -20.68
C VAL A 246 13.60 5.95 -21.18
N ILE A 247 14.16 6.80 -20.33
CA ILE A 247 14.49 8.19 -20.66
C ILE A 247 15.96 8.47 -20.38
N ASP A 248 16.53 9.38 -21.14
CA ASP A 248 17.85 9.94 -20.86
C ASP A 248 17.74 11.26 -20.11
N ILE A 249 18.89 11.79 -19.70
CA ILE A 249 18.98 13.02 -18.92
C ILE A 249 18.54 14.24 -19.73
N ASP A 250 18.75 14.27 -21.05
CA ASP A 250 18.30 15.35 -21.91
C ASP A 250 16.78 15.36 -22.03
N LYS A 251 16.17 14.19 -22.16
CA LYS A 251 14.71 14.05 -22.15
C LYS A 251 14.12 14.51 -20.82
N LEU A 252 14.74 14.17 -19.68
CA LEU A 252 14.31 14.65 -18.38
C LEU A 252 14.39 16.18 -18.28
N LYS A 253 15.45 16.79 -18.82
CA LYS A 253 15.60 18.24 -18.91
C LYS A 253 14.48 18.88 -19.71
N ASP A 254 14.13 18.30 -20.88
CA ASP A 254 13.08 18.83 -21.74
C ASP A 254 11.68 18.73 -21.11
N LEU A 255 11.39 17.64 -20.42
CA LEU A 255 10.14 17.42 -19.70
C LEU A 255 10.02 18.34 -18.48
N ASN A 256 11.13 18.59 -17.79
CA ASN A 256 11.26 19.50 -16.67
C ASN A 256 10.06 19.48 -15.71
N PRO A 257 9.80 18.33 -15.05
CA PRO A 257 8.61 18.16 -14.20
C PRO A 257 8.61 19.10 -13.01
N ASP A 258 7.42 19.41 -12.50
CA ASP A 258 7.23 20.27 -11.33
C ASP A 258 7.38 19.49 -10.02
N LEU A 259 7.11 18.18 -10.07
CA LEU A 259 7.17 17.23 -8.95
C LEU A 259 7.92 15.96 -9.38
N LEU A 260 8.77 15.44 -8.50
CA LEU A 260 9.51 14.20 -8.71
C LEU A 260 9.35 13.25 -7.53
N ILE A 261 9.03 12.00 -7.84
CA ILE A 261 9.24 10.88 -6.92
C ILE A 261 10.35 10.02 -7.51
N VAL A 262 11.45 9.83 -6.80
CA VAL A 262 12.64 9.15 -7.31
C VAL A 262 12.97 7.96 -6.45
N GLN A 263 12.93 6.78 -7.03
CA GLN A 263 13.44 5.55 -6.46
C GLN A 263 14.76 5.19 -7.15
N ALA A 264 15.76 4.79 -6.41
CA ALA A 264 17.03 4.32 -6.97
C ALA A 264 17.41 2.96 -6.37
N ASP A 265 17.97 2.08 -7.21
CA ASP A 265 18.41 0.76 -6.76
C ASP A 265 19.67 0.85 -5.86
N SER A 266 20.43 1.94 -5.98
CA SER A 266 21.50 2.31 -5.05
C SER A 266 21.73 3.81 -5.00
N GLN A 267 22.34 4.30 -3.90
CA GLN A 267 22.76 5.68 -3.78
C GLN A 267 23.77 6.08 -4.86
N GLU A 268 24.68 5.17 -5.20
CA GLU A 268 25.67 5.37 -6.26
C GLU A 268 25.00 5.65 -7.61
N PHE A 269 23.98 4.89 -7.99
CA PHE A 269 23.27 5.12 -9.25
C PHE A 269 22.51 6.44 -9.24
N LEU A 270 21.90 6.79 -8.12
CA LEU A 270 21.22 8.07 -7.95
C LEU A 270 22.18 9.24 -8.14
N ASP A 271 23.36 9.18 -7.51
CA ASP A 271 24.34 10.25 -7.57
C ASP A 271 24.95 10.35 -8.98
N ASN A 272 25.40 9.23 -9.56
CA ASN A 272 26.11 9.21 -10.85
C ASN A 272 25.20 9.52 -12.04
N LYS A 273 23.95 9.08 -12.02
CA LYS A 273 23.03 9.24 -13.16
C LYS A 273 22.15 10.47 -13.09
N LEU A 274 21.89 11.01 -11.87
CA LEU A 274 21.04 12.17 -11.68
C LEU A 274 21.73 13.30 -10.91
N LYS A 275 22.02 13.12 -9.61
CA LYS A 275 22.37 14.21 -8.72
C LYS A 275 23.62 14.97 -9.11
N ASN A 276 24.64 14.29 -9.63
CA ASN A 276 25.90 14.90 -10.08
C ASN A 276 25.85 15.48 -11.50
N THR A 277 24.66 15.49 -12.13
CA THR A 277 24.49 16.07 -13.47
C THR A 277 24.13 17.56 -13.39
N PRO A 278 24.58 18.39 -14.33
CA PRO A 278 24.13 19.78 -14.40
C PRO A 278 22.62 19.93 -14.64
N VAL A 279 21.98 18.92 -15.23
CA VAL A 279 20.54 18.90 -15.48
C VAL A 279 19.77 18.86 -14.16
N TRP A 280 20.20 18.01 -13.23
CA TRP A 280 19.49 17.81 -11.96
C TRP A 280 19.24 19.11 -11.20
N SER A 281 20.28 19.89 -10.96
CA SER A 281 20.18 21.14 -10.20
C SER A 281 19.31 22.23 -10.88
N ASN A 282 19.05 22.06 -12.19
CA ASN A 282 18.24 22.99 -12.97
C ASN A 282 16.77 22.54 -13.16
N LEU A 283 16.40 21.34 -12.69
CA LEU A 283 15.01 20.90 -12.75
C LEU A 283 14.14 21.71 -11.79
N LYS A 284 12.94 22.09 -12.25
CA LYS A 284 11.96 22.81 -11.43
C LYS A 284 11.66 22.11 -10.12
N ALA A 285 11.44 20.79 -10.16
CA ALA A 285 11.17 20.00 -8.96
C ALA A 285 12.30 20.11 -7.93
N VAL A 286 13.57 20.11 -8.37
CA VAL A 286 14.74 20.23 -7.49
C VAL A 286 14.87 21.62 -6.93
N GLN A 287 14.71 22.67 -7.75
CA GLN A 287 14.79 24.05 -7.34
C GLN A 287 13.70 24.45 -6.32
N ASN A 288 12.54 23.80 -6.41
CA ASN A 288 11.40 24.07 -5.53
C ASN A 288 11.31 23.10 -4.34
N ASN A 289 12.29 22.23 -4.12
CA ASN A 289 12.29 21.17 -3.10
C ASN A 289 11.10 20.20 -3.21
N ASN A 290 10.65 19.95 -4.44
CA ASN A 290 9.54 19.05 -4.75
C ASN A 290 10.05 17.67 -5.19
N VAL A 291 10.99 17.08 -4.48
CA VAL A 291 11.55 15.76 -4.76
C VAL A 291 11.36 14.85 -3.56
N ILE A 292 10.61 13.76 -3.75
CA ILE A 292 10.49 12.67 -2.77
C ILE A 292 11.42 11.53 -3.18
N TYR A 293 12.16 10.97 -2.22
CA TYR A 293 12.94 9.77 -2.42
C TYR A 293 12.17 8.53 -1.95
N ALA A 294 11.71 7.75 -2.92
CA ALA A 294 10.84 6.60 -2.70
C ALA A 294 11.62 5.37 -2.21
N GLY A 295 11.11 4.71 -1.20
CA GLY A 295 11.60 3.41 -0.76
C GLY A 295 11.16 2.28 -1.70
N TYR A 296 12.10 1.36 -2.06
CA TYR A 296 11.80 0.25 -2.95
C TYR A 296 10.65 -0.63 -2.42
N SER A 297 10.69 -1.00 -1.15
CA SER A 297 9.67 -1.87 -0.55
C SER A 297 8.27 -1.27 -0.57
N THR A 298 8.15 0.05 -0.39
CA THR A 298 6.85 0.71 -0.30
C THR A 298 6.27 0.98 -1.69
N TYR A 299 7.09 1.44 -2.63
CA TYR A 299 6.59 1.86 -3.94
C TYR A 299 6.65 0.77 -5.01
N MET A 300 7.68 -0.11 -4.98
CA MET A 300 7.84 -1.16 -6.00
C MET A 300 7.24 -2.51 -5.59
N LEU A 301 7.19 -2.80 -4.29
CA LEU A 301 6.65 -4.06 -3.77
C LEU A 301 5.34 -3.86 -3.00
N GLY A 302 4.87 -2.63 -2.89
CA GLY A 302 3.61 -2.30 -2.24
C GLY A 302 2.45 -2.32 -3.25
N PHE A 303 1.40 -3.09 -2.94
CA PHE A 303 0.26 -3.29 -3.84
C PHE A 303 -1.09 -3.24 -3.12
N GLY A 304 -1.14 -2.81 -1.87
CA GLY A 304 -2.35 -2.89 -1.07
C GLY A 304 -2.54 -1.72 -0.10
N ILE A 305 -3.45 -1.89 0.85
CA ILE A 305 -3.88 -0.85 1.80
C ILE A 305 -2.69 -0.23 2.55
N VAL A 306 -1.78 -1.07 3.07
CA VAL A 306 -0.69 -0.60 3.94
C VAL A 306 0.32 0.26 3.19
N SER A 307 0.68 -0.16 1.98
CA SER A 307 1.60 0.62 1.14
C SER A 307 0.96 1.89 0.61
N GLN A 308 -0.30 1.85 0.16
CA GLN A 308 -1.00 3.03 -0.32
C GLN A 308 -1.15 4.08 0.80
N GLU A 309 -1.47 3.65 2.02
CA GLU A 309 -1.51 4.53 3.18
C GLU A 309 -0.14 5.16 3.46
N ALA A 310 0.92 4.36 3.49
CA ALA A 310 2.28 4.86 3.72
C ALA A 310 2.76 5.83 2.63
N ILE A 311 2.38 5.61 1.37
CA ILE A 311 2.69 6.50 0.24
C ILE A 311 1.97 7.84 0.38
N MET A 312 0.67 7.83 0.68
CA MET A 312 -0.10 9.07 0.90
C MET A 312 0.43 9.85 2.10
N ASP A 313 0.78 9.17 3.19
CA ASP A 313 1.34 9.79 4.38
C ASP A 313 2.71 10.43 4.06
N GLN A 314 3.62 9.73 3.37
CA GLN A 314 4.90 10.30 2.94
C GLN A 314 4.71 11.53 2.04
N ILE A 315 3.85 11.44 1.02
CA ILE A 315 3.57 12.57 0.12
C ILE A 315 2.98 13.75 0.90
N SER A 316 2.07 13.47 1.85
CA SER A 316 1.45 14.50 2.68
C SER A 316 2.48 15.21 3.56
N ASP A 317 3.37 14.46 4.20
CA ASP A 317 4.38 14.99 5.09
C ASP A 317 5.42 15.82 4.33
N GLU A 318 5.98 15.26 3.24
CA GLU A 318 7.07 15.90 2.50
C GLU A 318 6.59 17.09 1.65
N TRP A 319 5.39 17.01 1.10
CA TRP A 319 4.82 18.09 0.29
C TRP A 319 3.76 18.92 1.02
N GLY A 320 3.50 18.65 2.31
CA GLY A 320 2.60 19.44 3.17
C GLY A 320 1.16 19.44 2.66
N LEU A 321 0.62 18.29 2.26
CA LEU A 321 -0.81 18.09 2.02
C LEU A 321 -1.51 17.96 3.38
N LYS A 322 -2.62 18.66 3.56
CA LYS A 322 -3.36 18.68 4.83
C LYS A 322 -4.69 17.98 4.66
#